data_7cbe89afb635516ca9f7da72339cc027
#
_entry.id   7cbe89afb635516ca9f7da72339cc027
#
_cell.length_a   1.000
_cell.length_b   1.000
_cell.length_c   1.000
_cell.angle_alpha   90.00
_cell.angle_beta   90.00
_cell.angle_gamma   90.00
#
_symmetry.space_group_name_H-M   'P 1'
#
loop_
_entity.id
_entity.type
_entity.pdbx_description
1 polymer ?
#
loop_
_entity_poly.entity_id
_entity_poly.type
_entity_poly.pdbx_seq_one_letter_code
_entity_poly.pdbx_strand_id
1 'polypeptide(L)'
;FGTLLATGHARGVWDGRLHAAHVHTNVLGWVALTVLGTEFTLWPTALRTRMVEGTKDAAHRTLALTVVGLTATIAALFAGSTLGAAAGLVLYAAGLVTALIPLVRTAVQRHPHTAATWLLAAGTTWLAVAVVADVVIMLRAPDVAAVAVPLDRLVPVLQVGFVGQVLTGALTFLLPVVLGRGPAGARQATATLEQAWLPRIVAVNLGVLGLAVSGPSWLTALGWTLVVAALGAFVLLAASLLVTAETPPPPPAPTASAPAGTGPGSGRRAVVVAGAVGLAIVLLGPRSPSVTSATGRPPAARALPGPPAAAKWSPCRWAT
;
A
#
# COMPACT_ATOMS: atom_id res chain seq x y z
N PHE A 1 -16.56 4.77 -10.20
CA PHE A 1 -16.96 4.65 -8.77
C PHE A 1 -16.52 5.88 -7.97
N GLY A 2 -15.24 6.26 -8.01
CA GLY A 2 -14.70 7.39 -7.22
C GLY A 2 -15.45 8.70 -7.44
N THR A 3 -15.84 9.02 -8.67
CA THR A 3 -16.61 10.23 -9.00
C THR A 3 -17.98 10.23 -8.31
N LEU A 4 -18.69 9.09 -8.31
CA LEU A 4 -19.99 8.94 -7.65
C LEU A 4 -19.88 9.08 -6.13
N LEU A 5 -18.82 8.56 -5.52
CA LEU A 5 -18.53 8.73 -4.10
C LEU A 5 -18.20 10.20 -3.78
N ALA A 6 -17.30 10.82 -4.56
CA ALA A 6 -16.87 12.21 -4.35
C ALA A 6 -18.00 13.23 -4.50
N THR A 7 -18.98 12.97 -5.37
CA THR A 7 -20.13 13.87 -5.58
C THR A 7 -21.29 13.63 -4.61
N GLY A 8 -21.19 12.64 -3.71
CA GLY A 8 -22.22 12.30 -2.73
C GLY A 8 -23.54 11.80 -3.35
N HIS A 9 -23.48 11.30 -4.60
CA HIS A 9 -24.65 10.71 -5.27
C HIS A 9 -25.01 9.31 -4.75
N ALA A 10 -24.03 8.62 -4.15
CA ALA A 10 -24.28 7.36 -3.44
C ALA A 10 -24.91 7.67 -2.07
N ARG A 11 -26.08 7.10 -1.80
CA ARG A 11 -26.78 7.28 -0.52
C ARG A 11 -27.28 5.94 0.01
N GLY A 12 -27.34 5.83 1.33
CA GLY A 12 -27.82 4.64 2.02
C GLY A 12 -26.96 3.41 1.71
N VAL A 13 -27.61 2.29 1.39
CA VAL A 13 -26.94 1.01 1.12
C VAL A 13 -25.97 1.04 -0.07
N TRP A 14 -26.18 1.97 -1.03
CA TRP A 14 -25.30 2.10 -2.19
C TRP A 14 -23.95 2.72 -1.85
N ASP A 15 -23.85 3.54 -0.83
CA ASP A 15 -22.59 4.15 -0.41
C ASP A 15 -21.58 3.08 0.03
N GLY A 16 -21.97 2.17 0.91
CA GLY A 16 -21.11 1.06 1.35
C GLY A 16 -20.75 0.09 0.21
N ARG A 17 -21.69 -0.20 -0.69
CA ARG A 17 -21.44 -1.10 -1.84
C ARG A 17 -20.45 -0.47 -2.83
N LEU A 18 -20.62 0.81 -3.15
CA LEU A 18 -19.71 1.55 -4.03
C LEU A 18 -18.33 1.73 -3.40
N HIS A 19 -18.26 2.02 -2.10
CA HIS A 19 -16.99 2.14 -1.38
C HIS A 19 -16.22 0.82 -1.44
N ALA A 20 -16.82 -0.29 -1.05
CA ALA A 20 -16.20 -1.60 -1.12
C ALA A 20 -15.76 -1.96 -2.54
N ALA A 21 -16.63 -1.80 -3.55
CA ALA A 21 -16.30 -2.06 -4.95
C ALA A 21 -15.16 -1.17 -5.44
N HIS A 22 -15.12 0.11 -5.02
CA HIS A 22 -14.05 1.05 -5.38
C HIS A 22 -12.70 0.61 -4.83
N VAL A 23 -12.62 0.24 -3.54
CA VAL A 23 -11.39 -0.23 -2.91
C VAL A 23 -10.88 -1.49 -3.60
N HIS A 24 -11.74 -2.50 -3.80
CA HIS A 24 -11.34 -3.75 -4.46
C HIS A 24 -10.87 -3.52 -5.91
N THR A 25 -11.58 -2.71 -6.69
CA THR A 25 -11.19 -2.41 -8.08
C THR A 25 -9.83 -1.73 -8.15
N ASN A 26 -9.55 -0.76 -7.28
CA ASN A 26 -8.30 -0.03 -7.31
C ASN A 26 -7.14 -0.86 -6.75
N VAL A 27 -7.31 -1.47 -5.57
CA VAL A 27 -6.20 -2.14 -4.90
C VAL A 27 -5.95 -3.53 -5.48
N LEU A 28 -6.98 -4.37 -5.57
CA LEU A 28 -6.83 -5.74 -6.09
C LEU A 28 -6.86 -5.78 -7.62
N GLY A 29 -7.65 -4.90 -8.26
CA GLY A 29 -7.75 -4.85 -9.71
C GLY A 29 -6.54 -4.15 -10.34
N TRP A 30 -6.39 -2.86 -10.09
CA TRP A 30 -5.35 -2.10 -10.79
C TRP A 30 -3.96 -2.33 -10.21
N VAL A 31 -3.78 -2.10 -8.91
CA VAL A 31 -2.44 -2.14 -8.31
C VAL A 31 -1.92 -3.57 -8.21
N ALA A 32 -2.68 -4.50 -7.61
CA ALA A 32 -2.19 -5.84 -7.38
C ALA A 32 -1.98 -6.63 -8.67
N LEU A 33 -2.86 -6.50 -9.67
CA LEU A 33 -2.65 -7.16 -10.97
C LEU A 33 -1.43 -6.64 -11.70
N THR A 34 -1.20 -5.32 -11.67
CA THR A 34 0.00 -4.70 -12.27
C THR A 34 1.27 -5.19 -11.58
N VAL A 35 1.27 -5.22 -10.25
CA VAL A 35 2.42 -5.70 -9.45
C VAL A 35 2.67 -7.18 -9.73
N LEU A 36 1.67 -8.05 -9.62
CA LEU A 36 1.82 -9.48 -9.88
C LEU A 36 2.32 -9.76 -11.31
N GLY A 37 1.79 -9.03 -12.30
CA GLY A 37 2.24 -9.13 -13.69
C GLY A 37 3.73 -8.78 -13.86
N THR A 38 4.19 -7.73 -13.18
CA THR A 38 5.60 -7.31 -13.22
C THR A 38 6.51 -8.22 -12.39
N GLU A 39 6.04 -8.78 -11.29
CA GLU A 39 6.82 -9.68 -10.43
C GLU A 39 7.27 -10.95 -11.14
N PHE A 40 6.51 -11.49 -12.08
CA PHE A 40 6.93 -12.66 -12.86
C PHE A 40 8.27 -12.45 -13.59
N THR A 41 8.60 -11.21 -13.95
CA THR A 41 9.86 -10.85 -14.61
C THR A 41 10.85 -10.18 -13.67
N LEU A 42 10.38 -9.31 -12.78
CA LEU A 42 11.21 -8.57 -11.85
C LEU A 42 11.85 -9.48 -10.79
N TRP A 43 11.09 -10.44 -10.26
CA TRP A 43 11.55 -11.34 -9.22
C TRP A 43 12.78 -12.19 -9.62
N PRO A 44 12.75 -12.97 -10.73
CA PRO A 44 13.95 -13.72 -11.14
C PRO A 44 15.10 -12.77 -11.53
N THR A 45 14.82 -11.60 -12.08
CA THR A 45 15.85 -10.60 -12.43
C THR A 45 16.53 -10.06 -11.17
N ALA A 46 15.78 -9.71 -10.13
CA ALA A 46 16.32 -9.24 -8.85
C ALA A 46 17.11 -10.32 -8.13
N LEU A 47 16.71 -11.58 -8.23
CA LEU A 47 17.44 -12.74 -7.72
C LEU A 47 18.63 -13.16 -8.61
N ARG A 48 18.80 -12.53 -9.77
CA ARG A 48 19.84 -12.88 -10.77
C ARG A 48 19.78 -14.36 -11.16
N THR A 49 18.60 -14.86 -11.46
CA THR A 49 18.36 -16.23 -11.91
C THR A 49 17.44 -16.26 -13.13
N ARG A 50 17.29 -17.43 -13.74
CA ARG A 50 16.37 -17.62 -14.86
C ARG A 50 14.95 -17.86 -14.36
N MET A 51 13.97 -17.50 -15.18
CA MET A 51 12.57 -17.89 -14.93
C MET A 51 12.44 -19.42 -14.87
N VAL A 52 11.69 -19.94 -13.90
CA VAL A 52 11.37 -21.36 -13.82
C VAL A 52 10.38 -21.75 -14.95
N GLU A 53 10.44 -23.02 -15.37
CA GLU A 53 9.48 -23.53 -16.36
C GLU A 53 8.05 -23.43 -15.85
N GLY A 54 7.12 -23.20 -16.79
CA GLY A 54 5.70 -23.04 -16.49
C GLY A 54 5.30 -21.65 -15.97
N THR A 55 6.26 -20.70 -15.81
CA THR A 55 5.95 -19.34 -15.32
C THR A 55 4.95 -18.61 -16.23
N LYS A 56 5.02 -18.79 -17.55
CA LYS A 56 4.07 -18.17 -18.50
C LYS A 56 2.64 -18.69 -18.29
N ASP A 57 2.49 -20.01 -18.16
CA ASP A 57 1.19 -20.62 -17.91
C ASP A 57 0.62 -20.24 -16.55
N ALA A 58 1.48 -20.14 -15.53
CA ALA A 58 1.11 -19.62 -14.22
C ALA A 58 0.63 -18.17 -14.32
N ALA A 59 1.31 -17.31 -15.09
CA ALA A 59 0.90 -15.92 -15.29
C ALA A 59 -0.48 -15.81 -15.96
N HIS A 60 -0.75 -16.61 -17.01
CA HIS A 60 -2.07 -16.63 -17.65
C HIS A 60 -3.17 -17.13 -16.70
N ARG A 61 -2.92 -18.19 -15.95
CA ARG A 61 -3.87 -18.70 -14.95
C ARG A 61 -4.11 -17.70 -13.83
N THR A 62 -3.04 -17.06 -13.33
CA THR A 62 -3.15 -15.98 -12.34
C THR A 62 -4.06 -14.88 -12.86
N LEU A 63 -3.80 -14.36 -14.05
CA LEU A 63 -4.62 -13.30 -14.66
C LEU A 63 -6.08 -13.73 -14.80
N ALA A 64 -6.34 -14.91 -15.34
CA ALA A 64 -7.70 -15.40 -15.53
C ALA A 64 -8.45 -15.53 -14.20
N LEU A 65 -7.85 -16.20 -13.20
CA LEU A 65 -8.50 -16.46 -11.91
C LEU A 65 -8.70 -15.16 -11.11
N THR A 66 -7.70 -14.26 -11.11
CA THR A 66 -7.82 -13.00 -10.38
C THR A 66 -8.83 -12.05 -11.02
N VAL A 67 -8.87 -11.93 -12.34
CA VAL A 67 -9.86 -11.09 -13.04
C VAL A 67 -11.27 -11.64 -12.85
N VAL A 68 -11.48 -12.95 -13.03
CA VAL A 68 -12.80 -13.56 -12.82
C VAL A 68 -13.23 -13.45 -11.36
N GLY A 69 -12.31 -13.75 -10.42
CA GLY A 69 -12.58 -13.65 -8.99
C GLY A 69 -12.94 -12.22 -8.57
N LEU A 70 -12.18 -11.22 -9.02
CA LEU A 70 -12.47 -9.83 -8.71
C LEU A 70 -13.80 -9.36 -9.33
N THR A 71 -14.08 -9.73 -10.57
CA THR A 71 -15.34 -9.39 -11.23
C THR A 71 -16.53 -9.99 -10.48
N ALA A 72 -16.41 -11.26 -10.06
CA ALA A 72 -17.42 -11.93 -9.24
C ALA A 72 -17.61 -11.24 -7.88
N THR A 73 -16.52 -10.85 -7.22
CA THR A 73 -16.54 -10.08 -5.97
C THR A 73 -17.32 -8.77 -6.13
N ILE A 74 -16.98 -7.99 -7.16
CA ILE A 74 -17.63 -6.69 -7.42
C ILE A 74 -19.12 -6.88 -7.73
N ALA A 75 -19.47 -7.85 -8.59
CA ALA A 75 -20.85 -8.16 -8.91
C ALA A 75 -21.66 -8.56 -7.66
N ALA A 76 -21.07 -9.39 -6.79
CA ALA A 76 -21.69 -9.80 -5.54
C ALA A 76 -21.87 -8.65 -4.55
N LEU A 77 -20.89 -7.72 -4.44
CA LEU A 77 -21.01 -6.52 -3.63
C LEU A 77 -22.17 -5.64 -4.09
N PHE A 78 -22.34 -5.45 -5.40
CA PHE A 78 -23.49 -4.73 -5.96
C PHE A 78 -24.83 -5.45 -5.72
N ALA A 79 -24.83 -6.79 -5.78
CA ALA A 79 -25.99 -7.58 -5.41
C ALA A 79 -26.30 -7.59 -3.90
N GLY A 80 -25.39 -7.07 -3.07
CA GLY A 80 -25.54 -7.04 -1.61
C GLY A 80 -25.20 -8.37 -0.93
N SER A 81 -24.47 -9.27 -1.60
CA SER A 81 -24.12 -10.60 -1.10
C SER A 81 -22.66 -10.65 -0.61
N THR A 82 -22.46 -10.67 0.70
CA THR A 82 -21.13 -10.86 1.32
C THR A 82 -20.57 -12.25 1.06
N LEU A 83 -21.43 -13.28 1.06
CA LEU A 83 -21.03 -14.66 0.75
C LEU A 83 -20.58 -14.81 -0.70
N GLY A 84 -21.29 -14.20 -1.65
CA GLY A 84 -20.88 -14.15 -3.06
C GLY A 84 -19.54 -13.40 -3.23
N ALA A 85 -19.35 -12.29 -2.51
CA ALA A 85 -18.09 -11.55 -2.51
C ALA A 85 -16.95 -12.39 -1.94
N ALA A 86 -17.15 -13.09 -0.84
CA ALA A 86 -16.17 -14.03 -0.28
C ALA A 86 -15.80 -15.14 -1.27
N ALA A 87 -16.76 -15.73 -1.98
CA ALA A 87 -16.50 -16.74 -3.01
C ALA A 87 -15.65 -16.19 -4.16
N GLY A 88 -15.93 -14.97 -4.61
CA GLY A 88 -15.11 -14.26 -5.60
C GLY A 88 -13.68 -14.03 -5.11
N LEU A 89 -13.50 -13.59 -3.85
CA LEU A 89 -12.17 -13.40 -3.23
C LEU A 89 -11.43 -14.72 -3.06
N VAL A 90 -12.09 -15.83 -2.76
CA VAL A 90 -11.47 -17.17 -2.73
C VAL A 90 -10.94 -17.56 -4.10
N LEU A 91 -11.69 -17.26 -5.16
CA LEU A 91 -11.22 -17.48 -6.53
C LEU A 91 -10.02 -16.56 -6.87
N TYR A 92 -10.04 -15.31 -6.43
CA TYR A 92 -8.91 -14.38 -6.52
C TYR A 92 -7.69 -14.95 -5.78
N ALA A 93 -7.86 -15.44 -4.55
CA ALA A 93 -6.80 -16.08 -3.76
C ALA A 93 -6.23 -17.32 -4.46
N ALA A 94 -7.04 -18.13 -5.12
CA ALA A 94 -6.56 -19.24 -5.96
C ALA A 94 -5.66 -18.74 -7.09
N GLY A 95 -6.01 -17.62 -7.73
CA GLY A 95 -5.16 -16.94 -8.71
C GLY A 95 -3.83 -16.48 -8.10
N LEU A 96 -3.85 -15.90 -6.90
CA LEU A 96 -2.64 -15.50 -6.18
C LEU A 96 -1.75 -16.71 -5.84
N VAL A 97 -2.32 -17.83 -5.42
CA VAL A 97 -1.57 -19.08 -5.20
C VAL A 97 -0.86 -19.54 -6.47
N THR A 98 -1.52 -19.45 -7.63
CA THR A 98 -0.86 -19.80 -8.91
C THR A 98 0.34 -18.88 -9.22
N ALA A 99 0.31 -17.60 -8.82
CA ALA A 99 1.44 -16.68 -8.92
C ALA A 99 2.57 -17.04 -7.95
N LEU A 100 2.21 -17.38 -6.70
CA LEU A 100 3.21 -17.68 -5.67
C LEU A 100 4.04 -18.93 -5.99
N ILE A 101 3.49 -19.92 -6.68
CA ILE A 101 4.21 -21.15 -7.01
C ILE A 101 5.54 -20.88 -7.75
N PRO A 102 5.60 -20.22 -8.91
CA PRO A 102 6.86 -19.92 -9.59
C PRO A 102 7.74 -18.95 -8.80
N LEU A 103 7.16 -17.99 -8.04
CA LEU A 103 7.95 -17.07 -7.21
C LEU A 103 8.69 -17.84 -6.10
N VAL A 104 8.01 -18.73 -5.40
CA VAL A 104 8.62 -19.58 -4.36
C VAL A 104 9.65 -20.54 -4.96
N ARG A 105 9.34 -21.19 -6.08
CA ARG A 105 10.31 -22.07 -6.76
C ARG A 105 11.59 -21.31 -7.16
N THR A 106 11.45 -20.08 -7.65
CA THR A 106 12.60 -19.23 -7.97
C THR A 106 13.38 -18.85 -6.70
N ALA A 107 12.70 -18.55 -5.59
CA ALA A 107 13.34 -18.25 -4.30
C ALA A 107 14.07 -19.45 -3.70
N VAL A 108 13.56 -20.67 -3.90
CA VAL A 108 14.24 -21.90 -3.47
C VAL A 108 15.52 -22.15 -4.31
N GLN A 109 15.49 -21.87 -5.62
CA GLN A 109 16.68 -21.98 -6.46
C GLN A 109 17.75 -20.95 -6.08
N ARG A 110 17.34 -19.74 -5.74
CA ARG A 110 18.22 -18.66 -5.29
C ARG A 110 17.56 -17.83 -4.20
N HIS A 111 18.05 -17.98 -2.99
CA HIS A 111 17.49 -17.32 -1.80
C HIS A 111 17.59 -15.80 -1.91
N PRO A 112 16.58 -15.06 -1.43
CA PRO A 112 16.65 -13.61 -1.26
C PRO A 112 17.85 -13.22 -0.41
N HIS A 113 18.65 -12.25 -0.88
CA HIS A 113 19.88 -11.83 -0.20
C HIS A 113 20.12 -10.32 -0.24
N THR A 114 19.23 -9.57 -0.91
CA THR A 114 19.31 -8.10 -1.03
C THR A 114 18.08 -7.46 -0.40
N ALA A 115 18.18 -6.17 -0.03
CA ALA A 115 17.04 -5.40 0.46
C ALA A 115 15.86 -5.44 -0.52
N ALA A 116 16.12 -5.28 -1.82
CA ALA A 116 15.11 -5.32 -2.87
C ALA A 116 14.32 -6.62 -2.86
N THR A 117 15.01 -7.77 -2.81
CA THR A 117 14.35 -9.09 -2.85
C THR A 117 13.55 -9.38 -1.59
N TRP A 118 14.01 -8.97 -0.42
CA TRP A 118 13.26 -9.12 0.82
C TRP A 118 12.02 -8.23 0.87
N LEU A 119 12.09 -6.99 0.36
CA LEU A 119 10.95 -6.09 0.29
C LEU A 119 9.87 -6.58 -0.68
N LEU A 120 10.27 -7.09 -1.86
CA LEU A 120 9.34 -7.70 -2.81
C LEU A 120 8.64 -8.92 -2.18
N ALA A 121 9.40 -9.83 -1.55
CA ALA A 121 8.83 -11.00 -0.88
C ALA A 121 7.86 -10.62 0.25
N ALA A 122 8.23 -9.64 1.09
CA ALA A 122 7.38 -9.17 2.17
C ALA A 122 6.10 -8.50 1.65
N GLY A 123 6.22 -7.65 0.61
CA GLY A 123 5.05 -7.03 -0.02
C GLY A 123 4.06 -8.05 -0.58
N THR A 124 4.53 -9.03 -1.33
CA THR A 124 3.68 -10.10 -1.87
C THR A 124 3.07 -10.96 -0.75
N THR A 125 3.80 -11.19 0.34
CA THR A 125 3.26 -11.88 1.53
C THR A 125 2.14 -11.08 2.18
N TRP A 126 2.29 -9.76 2.34
CA TRP A 126 1.24 -8.90 2.87
C TRP A 126 0.00 -8.85 1.98
N LEU A 127 0.16 -8.89 0.65
CA LEU A 127 -0.98 -9.03 -0.27
C LEU A 127 -1.74 -10.33 0.01
N ALA A 128 -1.04 -11.46 0.16
CA ALA A 128 -1.68 -12.74 0.46
C ALA A 128 -2.41 -12.71 1.81
N VAL A 129 -1.78 -12.16 2.84
CA VAL A 129 -2.39 -11.99 4.17
C VAL A 129 -3.64 -11.10 4.08
N ALA A 130 -3.56 -10.00 3.35
CA ALA A 130 -4.69 -9.07 3.19
C ALA A 130 -5.86 -9.72 2.45
N VAL A 131 -5.62 -10.48 1.38
CA VAL A 131 -6.69 -11.20 0.66
C VAL A 131 -7.37 -12.24 1.56
N VAL A 132 -6.60 -12.98 2.37
CA VAL A 132 -7.18 -13.92 3.35
C VAL A 132 -8.00 -13.18 4.41
N ALA A 133 -7.48 -12.08 4.94
CA ALA A 133 -8.21 -11.25 5.91
C ALA A 133 -9.52 -10.70 5.32
N ASP A 134 -9.50 -10.29 4.05
CA ASP A 134 -10.66 -9.78 3.34
C ASP A 134 -11.75 -10.86 3.16
N VAL A 135 -11.36 -12.08 2.78
CA VAL A 135 -12.29 -13.25 2.78
C VAL A 135 -12.95 -13.42 4.15
N VAL A 136 -12.16 -13.36 5.23
CA VAL A 136 -12.69 -13.49 6.60
C VAL A 136 -13.62 -12.34 6.96
N ILE A 137 -13.31 -11.11 6.54
CA ILE A 137 -14.18 -9.94 6.72
C ILE A 137 -15.54 -10.19 6.04
N MET A 138 -15.51 -10.60 4.77
CA MET A 138 -16.75 -10.89 4.00
C MET A 138 -17.59 -12.00 4.63
N LEU A 139 -16.96 -13.07 5.11
CA LEU A 139 -17.66 -14.20 5.74
C LEU A 139 -18.28 -13.84 7.11
N ARG A 140 -17.71 -12.85 7.82
CA ARG A 140 -18.19 -12.43 9.15
C ARG A 140 -19.17 -11.27 9.11
N ALA A 141 -19.19 -10.51 8.01
CA ALA A 141 -20.06 -9.37 7.88
C ALA A 141 -21.52 -9.80 7.67
N PRO A 142 -22.49 -9.28 8.45
CA PRO A 142 -23.90 -9.59 8.27
C PRO A 142 -24.46 -9.05 6.95
N ASP A 143 -23.92 -7.94 6.47
CA ASP A 143 -24.28 -7.30 5.20
C ASP A 143 -23.08 -6.50 4.65
N VAL A 144 -23.22 -5.96 3.43
CA VAL A 144 -22.14 -5.20 2.76
C VAL A 144 -21.87 -3.86 3.46
N ALA A 145 -22.83 -3.26 4.12
CA ALA A 145 -22.59 -2.00 4.85
C ALA A 145 -21.66 -2.21 6.07
N ALA A 146 -21.76 -3.37 6.72
CA ALA A 146 -20.91 -3.75 7.83
C ALA A 146 -19.44 -4.04 7.43
N VAL A 147 -19.15 -4.19 6.12
CA VAL A 147 -17.79 -4.43 5.61
C VAL A 147 -16.92 -3.17 5.67
N ALA A 148 -17.50 -1.97 5.60
CA ALA A 148 -16.75 -0.72 5.44
C ALA A 148 -15.67 -0.52 6.52
N VAL A 149 -16.04 -0.61 7.80
CA VAL A 149 -15.11 -0.36 8.91
C VAL A 149 -13.95 -1.38 8.99
N PRO A 150 -14.18 -2.72 8.87
CA PRO A 150 -13.08 -3.67 8.78
C PRO A 150 -12.19 -3.47 7.54
N LEU A 151 -12.78 -3.12 6.39
CA LEU A 151 -12.05 -2.87 5.15
C LEU A 151 -11.14 -1.65 5.28
N ASP A 152 -11.61 -0.55 5.90
CA ASP A 152 -10.80 0.64 6.15
C ASP A 152 -9.55 0.34 7.01
N ARG A 153 -9.64 -0.63 7.92
CA ARG A 153 -8.46 -1.09 8.70
C ARG A 153 -7.49 -1.90 7.86
N LEU A 154 -7.96 -2.59 6.82
CA LEU A 154 -7.12 -3.36 5.91
C LEU A 154 -6.37 -2.46 4.92
N VAL A 155 -6.92 -1.28 4.59
CA VAL A 155 -6.32 -0.34 3.64
C VAL A 155 -4.88 0.05 4.00
N PRO A 156 -4.52 0.46 5.23
CA PRO A 156 -3.12 0.75 5.59
C PRO A 156 -2.19 -0.45 5.41
N VAL A 157 -2.66 -1.66 5.69
CA VAL A 157 -1.89 -2.90 5.50
C VAL A 157 -1.58 -3.12 4.02
N LEU A 158 -2.56 -2.92 3.15
CA LEU A 158 -2.38 -3.01 1.70
C LEU A 158 -1.50 -1.87 1.17
N GLN A 159 -1.72 -0.63 1.61
CA GLN A 159 -0.94 0.52 1.13
C GLN A 159 0.52 0.45 1.54
N VAL A 160 0.81 0.11 2.79
CA VAL A 160 2.17 0.11 3.33
C VAL A 160 2.80 -1.29 3.25
N GLY A 161 2.07 -2.30 3.71
CA GLY A 161 2.56 -3.67 3.75
C GLY A 161 2.80 -4.23 2.35
N PHE A 162 1.87 -4.03 1.43
CA PHE A 162 2.00 -4.49 0.06
C PHE A 162 2.63 -3.43 -0.85
N VAL A 163 1.90 -2.36 -1.18
CA VAL A 163 2.31 -1.40 -2.22
C VAL A 163 3.59 -0.68 -1.84
N GLY A 164 3.71 -0.18 -0.61
CA GLY A 164 4.88 0.55 -0.14
C GLY A 164 6.15 -0.30 -0.17
N GLN A 165 6.07 -1.56 0.25
CA GLN A 165 7.24 -2.45 0.24
C GLN A 165 7.62 -2.89 -1.17
N VAL A 166 6.65 -3.24 -2.03
CA VAL A 166 6.94 -3.59 -3.43
C VAL A 166 7.55 -2.41 -4.17
N LEU A 167 6.99 -1.20 -4.02
CA LEU A 167 7.54 0.01 -4.63
C LEU A 167 8.97 0.29 -4.14
N THR A 168 9.19 0.24 -2.83
CA THR A 168 10.51 0.45 -2.24
C THR A 168 11.52 -0.61 -2.72
N GLY A 169 11.10 -1.88 -2.80
CA GLY A 169 11.92 -2.97 -3.31
C GLY A 169 12.27 -2.80 -4.78
N ALA A 170 11.29 -2.47 -5.63
CA ALA A 170 11.50 -2.21 -7.04
C ALA A 170 12.43 -1.00 -7.25
N LEU A 171 12.24 0.09 -6.52
CA LEU A 171 13.10 1.27 -6.60
C LEU A 171 14.52 0.97 -6.10
N THR A 172 14.69 0.19 -5.03
CA THR A 172 16.02 -0.22 -4.54
C THR A 172 16.78 -0.99 -5.62
N PHE A 173 16.09 -1.77 -6.47
CA PHE A 173 16.69 -2.49 -7.57
C PHE A 173 16.92 -1.60 -8.80
N LEU A 174 15.97 -0.76 -9.18
CA LEU A 174 15.97 -0.02 -10.45
C LEU A 174 16.76 1.29 -10.38
N LEU A 175 16.69 2.06 -9.28
CA LEU A 175 17.37 3.36 -9.18
C LEU A 175 18.88 3.28 -9.43
N PRO A 176 19.63 2.29 -8.89
CA PRO A 176 21.06 2.16 -9.19
C PRO A 176 21.36 1.95 -10.67
N VAL A 177 20.47 1.26 -11.40
CA VAL A 177 20.64 1.01 -12.84
C VAL A 177 20.40 2.30 -13.63
N VAL A 178 19.39 3.07 -13.25
CA VAL A 178 19.01 4.30 -13.98
C VAL A 178 19.97 5.45 -13.65
N LEU A 179 20.37 5.62 -12.39
CA LEU A 179 21.16 6.78 -11.94
C LEU A 179 22.67 6.50 -11.88
N GLY A 180 23.09 5.25 -11.91
CA GLY A 180 24.43 4.81 -11.54
C GLY A 180 25.57 5.15 -12.52
N ARG A 181 25.33 5.85 -13.65
CA ARG A 181 26.38 6.29 -14.59
C ARG A 181 27.48 5.23 -14.82
N GLY A 182 27.09 3.99 -15.11
CA GLY A 182 27.99 2.86 -15.34
C GLY A 182 28.13 1.91 -14.13
N PRO A 183 28.91 0.82 -14.30
CA PRO A 183 28.92 -0.28 -13.32
C PRO A 183 29.46 0.12 -11.92
N ALA A 184 30.40 1.05 -11.84
CA ALA A 184 30.96 1.51 -10.56
C ALA A 184 29.93 2.38 -9.81
N GLY A 185 29.31 3.36 -10.50
CA GLY A 185 28.27 4.21 -9.92
C GLY A 185 27.02 3.40 -9.51
N ALA A 186 26.62 2.40 -10.31
CA ALA A 186 25.51 1.51 -9.94
C ALA A 186 25.81 0.72 -8.65
N ARG A 187 27.05 0.23 -8.46
CA ARG A 187 27.44 -0.44 -7.21
C ARG A 187 27.40 0.52 -6.00
N GLN A 188 27.89 1.75 -6.17
CA GLN A 188 27.86 2.77 -5.13
C GLN A 188 26.42 3.14 -4.76
N ALA A 189 25.55 3.37 -5.76
CA ALA A 189 24.15 3.67 -5.55
C ALA A 189 23.41 2.51 -4.82
N THR A 190 23.70 1.26 -5.19
CA THR A 190 23.17 0.09 -4.48
C THR A 190 23.62 0.08 -3.03
N ALA A 191 24.91 0.27 -2.76
CA ALA A 191 25.46 0.31 -1.41
C ALA A 191 24.82 1.42 -0.56
N THR A 192 24.51 2.57 -1.15
CA THR A 192 23.80 3.67 -0.46
C THR A 192 22.37 3.26 -0.10
N LEU A 193 21.59 2.71 -1.05
CA LEU A 193 20.19 2.31 -0.79
C LEU A 193 20.08 1.12 0.16
N GLU A 194 21.09 0.28 0.23
CA GLU A 194 21.14 -0.86 1.14
C GLU A 194 21.68 -0.51 2.54
N GLN A 195 22.00 0.76 2.82
CA GLN A 195 22.37 1.17 4.18
C GLN A 195 21.25 0.85 5.18
N ALA A 196 21.60 0.16 6.26
CA ALA A 196 20.66 -0.25 7.31
C ALA A 196 19.38 -0.93 6.79
N TRP A 197 19.48 -1.72 5.72
CA TRP A 197 18.32 -2.34 5.09
C TRP A 197 17.55 -3.28 6.04
N LEU A 198 18.25 -4.09 6.84
CA LEU A 198 17.63 -5.05 7.74
C LEU A 198 16.76 -4.38 8.82
N PRO A 199 17.27 -3.41 9.63
CA PRO A 199 16.42 -2.71 10.59
C PRO A 199 15.25 -1.95 9.94
N ARG A 200 15.40 -1.43 8.72
CA ARG A 200 14.30 -0.79 7.99
C ARG A 200 13.21 -1.80 7.60
N ILE A 201 13.58 -2.97 7.09
CA ILE A 201 12.60 -4.03 6.76
C ILE A 201 11.90 -4.53 8.02
N VAL A 202 12.64 -4.76 9.10
CA VAL A 202 12.05 -5.16 10.39
C VAL A 202 11.08 -4.08 10.89
N ALA A 203 11.49 -2.82 10.88
CA ALA A 203 10.66 -1.71 11.34
C ALA A 203 9.36 -1.57 10.53
N VAL A 204 9.43 -1.60 9.18
CA VAL A 204 8.21 -1.48 8.37
C VAL A 204 7.26 -2.66 8.59
N ASN A 205 7.77 -3.89 8.71
CA ASN A 205 6.92 -5.06 8.94
C ASN A 205 6.30 -5.08 10.34
N LEU A 206 7.06 -4.72 11.38
CA LEU A 206 6.51 -4.55 12.74
C LEU A 206 5.50 -3.39 12.79
N GLY A 207 5.76 -2.32 12.05
CA GLY A 207 4.83 -1.21 11.91
C GLY A 207 3.51 -1.64 11.28
N VAL A 208 3.57 -2.35 10.13
CA VAL A 208 2.38 -2.89 9.46
C VAL A 208 1.62 -3.87 10.37
N LEU A 209 2.33 -4.73 11.10
CA LEU A 209 1.70 -5.64 12.06
C LEU A 209 0.97 -4.85 13.16
N GLY A 210 1.58 -3.79 13.69
CA GLY A 210 0.95 -2.91 14.68
C GLY A 210 -0.30 -2.19 14.15
N LEU A 211 -0.34 -1.87 12.85
CA LEU A 211 -1.51 -1.29 12.18
C LEU A 211 -2.61 -2.34 11.91
N ALA A 212 -2.23 -3.60 11.66
CA ALA A 212 -3.16 -4.69 11.38
C ALA A 212 -3.90 -5.17 12.64
N VAL A 213 -3.26 -5.07 13.80
CA VAL A 213 -3.83 -5.56 15.07
C VAL A 213 -4.73 -4.49 15.67
N SER A 214 -5.97 -4.88 16.03
CA SER A 214 -6.85 -4.02 16.81
C SER A 214 -6.33 -3.91 18.24
N GLY A 215 -5.87 -2.73 18.63
CA GLY A 215 -5.23 -2.51 19.92
C GLY A 215 -5.38 -1.07 20.42
N PRO A 216 -4.73 -0.72 21.51
CA PRO A 216 -4.75 0.64 22.05
C PRO A 216 -4.09 1.63 21.06
N SER A 217 -4.48 2.90 21.15
CA SER A 217 -4.03 3.97 20.24
C SER A 217 -2.51 4.13 20.18
N TRP A 218 -1.80 3.84 21.27
CA TRP A 218 -0.33 3.90 21.29
C TRP A 218 0.31 2.85 20.34
N LEU A 219 -0.31 1.68 20.16
CA LEU A 219 0.19 0.65 19.23
C LEU A 219 0.06 1.11 17.78
N THR A 220 -1.06 1.72 17.42
CA THR A 220 -1.26 2.33 16.11
C THR A 220 -0.27 3.47 15.86
N ALA A 221 -0.06 4.35 16.86
CA ALA A 221 0.92 5.42 16.78
C ALA A 221 2.35 4.89 16.61
N LEU A 222 2.73 3.86 17.35
CA LEU A 222 4.02 3.18 17.19
C LEU A 222 4.14 2.55 15.80
N GLY A 223 3.09 1.89 15.33
CA GLY A 223 3.04 1.30 13.99
C GLY A 223 3.33 2.35 12.90
N TRP A 224 2.62 3.48 12.92
CA TRP A 224 2.88 4.58 12.00
C TRP A 224 4.27 5.18 12.14
N THR A 225 4.79 5.33 13.36
CA THR A 225 6.15 5.85 13.60
C THR A 225 7.20 4.95 12.96
N LEU A 226 7.09 3.63 13.12
CA LEU A 226 8.02 2.67 12.53
C LEU A 226 7.95 2.69 11.00
N VAL A 227 6.74 2.74 10.44
CA VAL A 227 6.53 2.84 8.99
C VAL A 227 7.15 4.11 8.42
N VAL A 228 6.82 5.27 9.00
CA VAL A 228 7.32 6.57 8.53
C VAL A 228 8.84 6.65 8.66
N ALA A 229 9.40 6.16 9.76
CA ALA A 229 10.86 6.13 9.94
C ALA A 229 11.55 5.25 8.89
N ALA A 230 11.02 4.05 8.61
CA ALA A 230 11.63 3.12 7.67
C ALA A 230 11.51 3.60 6.20
N LEU A 231 10.33 4.03 5.77
CA LEU A 231 10.10 4.52 4.41
C LEU A 231 10.72 5.91 4.21
N GLY A 232 10.67 6.79 5.21
CA GLY A 232 11.32 8.09 5.19
C GLY A 232 12.84 7.97 5.05
N ALA A 233 13.46 7.04 5.78
CA ALA A 233 14.89 6.75 5.61
C ALA A 233 15.22 6.32 4.17
N PHE A 234 14.37 5.49 3.54
CA PHE A 234 14.56 5.13 2.13
C PHE A 234 14.45 6.35 1.22
N VAL A 235 13.44 7.20 1.41
CA VAL A 235 13.26 8.43 0.60
C VAL A 235 14.46 9.35 0.72
N LEU A 236 15.01 9.53 1.92
CA LEU A 236 16.21 10.36 2.15
C LEU A 236 17.43 9.77 1.46
N LEU A 237 17.64 8.45 1.51
CA LEU A 237 18.72 7.78 0.79
C LEU A 237 18.56 7.91 -0.73
N ALA A 238 17.36 7.74 -1.25
CA ALA A 238 17.08 7.92 -2.68
C ALA A 238 17.29 9.37 -3.13
N ALA A 239 16.83 10.34 -2.33
CA ALA A 239 17.06 11.76 -2.60
C ALA A 239 18.54 12.11 -2.61
N SER A 240 19.35 11.55 -1.69
CA SER A 240 20.81 11.77 -1.68
C SER A 240 21.48 11.30 -2.98
N LEU A 241 20.99 10.21 -3.59
CA LEU A 241 21.50 9.75 -4.88
C LEU A 241 21.15 10.71 -6.02
N LEU A 242 19.95 11.29 -6.01
CA LEU A 242 19.53 12.25 -7.04
C LEU A 242 20.42 13.51 -6.97
N VAL A 243 20.64 14.04 -5.78
CA VAL A 243 21.50 15.22 -5.58
C VAL A 243 22.95 14.95 -6.00
N THR A 244 23.51 13.79 -5.65
CA THR A 244 24.89 13.43 -6.04
C THR A 244 25.02 13.10 -7.53
N ALA A 245 23.96 12.64 -8.18
CA ALA A 245 23.93 12.39 -9.61
C ALA A 245 24.04 13.68 -10.45
N GLU A 246 23.60 14.82 -9.94
CA GLU A 246 23.66 16.11 -10.61
C GLU A 246 25.04 16.77 -10.52
N THR A 247 25.89 16.34 -9.57
CA THR A 247 27.22 16.92 -9.39
C THR A 247 28.17 16.41 -10.47
N PRO A 248 28.76 17.28 -11.34
CA PRO A 248 29.73 16.85 -12.35
C PRO A 248 30.92 16.16 -11.65
N PRO A 249 31.52 15.12 -12.26
CA PRO A 249 32.73 14.53 -11.73
C PRO A 249 33.85 15.61 -11.65
N PRO A 250 34.60 15.63 -10.57
CA PRO A 250 35.74 16.55 -10.47
C PRO A 250 36.67 16.30 -11.66
N PRO A 251 37.28 17.37 -12.22
CA PRO A 251 38.25 17.21 -13.30
C PRO A 251 39.36 16.25 -12.86
N PRO A 252 39.86 15.38 -13.78
CA PRO A 252 40.91 14.44 -13.44
C PRO A 252 42.10 15.22 -12.82
N ALA A 253 42.45 14.86 -11.57
CA ALA A 253 43.59 15.44 -10.91
C ALA A 253 44.85 15.20 -11.77
N PRO A 254 45.74 16.19 -11.93
CA PRO A 254 47.02 15.95 -12.57
C PRO A 254 47.73 14.81 -11.82
N THR A 255 48.19 13.83 -12.59
CA THR A 255 48.88 12.66 -12.07
C THR A 255 50.13 13.05 -11.26
N ALA A 256 49.93 13.23 -9.96
CA ALA A 256 50.98 13.25 -8.98
C ALA A 256 50.87 12.04 -8.08
N SER A 257 51.96 11.31 -7.98
CA SER A 257 52.14 10.08 -7.23
C SER A 257 51.61 10.19 -5.81
N ALA A 258 50.73 9.26 -5.42
CA ALA A 258 50.11 9.23 -4.08
C ALA A 258 51.06 8.78 -2.98
N PRO A 259 50.81 9.18 -1.73
CA PRO A 259 50.77 8.20 -0.65
C PRO A 259 49.37 8.11 -0.03
N ALA A 260 49.06 6.89 0.38
CA ALA A 260 47.80 6.49 1.02
C ALA A 260 47.55 7.21 2.33
N GLY A 261 46.33 7.73 2.50
CA GLY A 261 45.84 8.26 3.78
C GLY A 261 44.37 7.95 3.93
N THR A 262 44.07 6.94 4.72
CA THR A 262 42.76 6.49 5.15
C THR A 262 42.10 7.49 6.08
N GLY A 263 40.90 7.94 5.76
CA GLY A 263 40.02 8.69 6.66
C GLY A 263 38.58 8.27 6.55
N PRO A 264 38.00 7.57 7.53
CA PRO A 264 36.55 7.27 7.56
C PRO A 264 35.84 8.38 8.36
N GLY A 265 35.00 9.19 7.74
CA GLY A 265 34.37 10.23 8.57
C GLY A 265 33.09 10.92 8.14
N SER A 266 32.58 10.80 6.93
CA SER A 266 31.43 11.62 6.50
C SER A 266 30.04 10.93 6.53
N GLY A 267 29.98 9.63 6.46
CA GLY A 267 28.70 8.91 6.39
C GLY A 267 27.87 8.93 7.69
N ARG A 268 28.53 9.00 8.85
CA ARG A 268 27.84 9.00 10.15
C ARG A 268 27.02 10.25 10.46
N ARG A 269 27.45 11.41 9.95
CA ARG A 269 26.75 12.69 10.24
C ARG A 269 25.44 12.83 9.48
N ALA A 270 25.35 12.33 8.24
CA ALA A 270 24.12 12.38 7.44
C ALA A 270 22.99 11.53 8.03
N VAL A 271 23.32 10.36 8.58
CA VAL A 271 22.31 9.46 9.21
C VAL A 271 21.75 10.06 10.49
N VAL A 272 22.59 10.73 11.30
CA VAL A 272 22.14 11.37 12.55
C VAL A 272 21.24 12.57 12.27
N VAL A 273 21.55 13.40 11.27
CA VAL A 273 20.73 14.56 10.90
C VAL A 273 19.38 14.09 10.30
N ALA A 274 19.37 13.06 9.47
CA ALA A 274 18.15 12.52 8.89
C ALA A 274 17.20 11.91 9.95
N GLY A 275 17.74 11.21 10.94
CA GLY A 275 16.99 10.69 12.08
C GLY A 275 16.38 11.79 12.95
N ALA A 276 17.14 12.87 13.20
CA ALA A 276 16.70 14.01 14.01
C ALA A 276 15.57 14.80 13.31
N VAL A 277 15.65 15.00 11.98
CA VAL A 277 14.60 15.69 11.20
C VAL A 277 13.32 14.86 11.15
N GLY A 278 13.41 13.54 10.94
CA GLY A 278 12.26 12.64 10.98
C GLY A 278 11.56 12.65 12.33
N LEU A 279 12.32 12.60 13.41
CA LEU A 279 11.80 12.67 14.78
C LEU A 279 11.14 14.03 15.08
N ALA A 280 11.73 15.12 14.60
CA ALA A 280 11.18 16.47 14.77
C ALA A 280 9.85 16.65 14.04
N ILE A 281 9.68 16.11 12.83
CA ILE A 281 8.42 16.14 12.08
C ILE A 281 7.31 15.36 12.82
N VAL A 282 7.66 14.21 13.41
CA VAL A 282 6.70 13.40 14.19
C VAL A 282 6.30 14.08 15.51
N LEU A 283 7.25 14.78 16.17
CA LEU A 283 6.99 15.44 17.45
C LEU A 283 6.33 16.81 17.30
N LEU A 284 6.54 17.51 16.18
CA LEU A 284 6.05 18.86 15.91
C LEU A 284 4.88 18.90 14.91
N GLY A 285 4.47 17.75 14.37
CA GLY A 285 3.31 17.64 13.50
C GLY A 285 2.03 18.13 14.18
N PRO A 286 1.06 18.70 13.42
CA PRO A 286 -0.15 19.26 13.99
C PRO A 286 -0.90 18.20 14.79
N ARG A 287 -1.06 18.45 16.08
CA ARG A 287 -1.91 17.65 16.95
C ARG A 287 -3.33 17.82 16.45
N SER A 288 -3.95 16.76 15.98
CA SER A 288 -5.39 16.75 15.71
C SER A 288 -6.10 17.24 16.97
N PRO A 289 -7.02 18.24 16.87
CA PRO A 289 -7.78 18.66 18.04
C PRO A 289 -8.53 17.45 18.56
N SER A 290 -8.27 17.09 19.81
CA SER A 290 -9.06 16.11 20.55
C SER A 290 -10.50 16.57 20.51
N VAL A 291 -11.38 15.80 19.85
CA VAL A 291 -12.82 15.97 19.97
C VAL A 291 -13.14 15.65 21.43
N THR A 292 -13.12 16.67 22.26
CA THR A 292 -13.73 16.62 23.58
C THR A 292 -15.21 16.37 23.35
N SER A 293 -15.65 15.18 23.72
CA SER A 293 -17.06 14.83 23.85
C SER A 293 -17.68 15.81 24.86
N ALA A 294 -18.16 16.92 24.36
CA ALA A 294 -19.07 17.75 25.12
C ALA A 294 -20.36 16.95 25.26
N THR A 295 -20.55 16.33 26.43
CA THR A 295 -21.84 15.87 26.89
C THR A 295 -22.73 17.08 27.15
N GLY A 296 -23.14 17.72 26.06
CA GLY A 296 -24.15 18.76 26.01
C GLY A 296 -25.52 18.11 25.95
N ARG A 297 -26.28 18.26 27.01
CA ARG A 297 -27.71 17.98 27.08
C ARG A 297 -28.40 18.49 25.81
N PRO A 298 -29.23 17.71 25.11
CA PRO A 298 -29.91 18.20 23.91
C PRO A 298 -30.80 19.39 24.31
N PRO A 299 -30.82 20.49 23.55
CA PRO A 299 -31.74 21.59 23.77
C PRO A 299 -33.18 21.10 23.56
N ALA A 300 -34.06 21.51 24.46
CA ALA A 300 -35.48 21.19 24.44
C ALA A 300 -36.05 21.45 23.03
N ALA A 301 -36.74 20.46 22.49
CA ALA A 301 -37.40 20.54 21.20
C ALA A 301 -38.35 21.75 21.15
N ARG A 302 -38.00 22.75 20.37
CA ARG A 302 -38.89 23.86 20.05
C ARG A 302 -40.00 23.29 19.15
N ALA A 303 -41.23 23.30 19.65
CA ALA A 303 -42.40 22.88 18.92
C ALA A 303 -42.46 23.61 17.55
N LEU A 304 -42.47 22.87 16.47
CA LEU A 304 -42.70 23.36 15.13
C LEU A 304 -44.16 23.85 15.02
N PRO A 305 -44.45 25.01 14.39
CA PRO A 305 -45.81 25.42 14.14
C PRO A 305 -46.52 24.41 13.23
N GLY A 306 -47.77 24.07 13.57
CA GLY A 306 -48.58 23.13 12.85
C GLY A 306 -48.80 23.52 11.38
N PRO A 307 -49.13 22.56 10.50
CA PRO A 307 -49.34 22.83 9.09
C PRO A 307 -50.54 23.79 8.89
N PRO A 308 -50.45 24.70 7.89
CA PRO A 308 -51.57 25.60 7.54
C PRO A 308 -52.75 24.79 7.03
N ALA A 309 -53.96 25.26 7.43
CA ALA A 309 -55.22 24.62 7.08
C ALA A 309 -55.36 24.40 5.58
N ALA A 310 -55.88 23.20 5.24
CA ALA A 310 -56.09 22.74 3.86
C ALA A 310 -56.94 23.75 3.07
N ALA A 311 -56.34 24.32 2.02
CA ALA A 311 -57.06 25.08 1.00
C ALA A 311 -57.97 24.12 0.23
N LYS A 312 -59.29 24.43 0.26
CA LYS A 312 -60.28 23.70 -0.52
C LYS A 312 -60.03 23.89 -2.03
N TRP A 313 -59.64 22.84 -2.70
CA TRP A 313 -59.57 22.81 -4.17
C TRP A 313 -60.98 22.63 -4.75
N SER A 314 -61.46 23.64 -5.51
CA SER A 314 -62.65 23.52 -6.34
C SER A 314 -62.26 22.83 -7.64
N PRO A 315 -63.07 21.87 -8.15
CA PRO A 315 -62.78 21.24 -9.43
C PRO A 315 -63.15 22.18 -10.58
N CYS A 316 -62.17 22.54 -11.42
CA CYS A 316 -62.44 23.17 -12.73
C CYS A 316 -63.16 22.16 -13.65
N ARG A 317 -64.39 22.46 -14.01
CA ARG A 317 -65.09 21.83 -15.13
C ARG A 317 -64.49 22.33 -16.44
N TRP A 318 -64.03 21.43 -17.25
CA TRP A 318 -63.84 21.67 -18.68
C TRP A 318 -65.12 21.23 -19.39
N ALA A 319 -65.81 22.20 -20.00
CA ALA A 319 -66.91 21.98 -20.89
C ALA A 319 -66.45 22.17 -22.34
N THR A 320 -66.87 21.21 -23.18
CA THR A 320 -66.87 21.11 -24.65
C THR A 320 -65.52 20.97 -25.34
#